data_6bda88b3e999e5b97885d941428b298e
#
_entry.id   6bda88b3e999e5b97885d941428b298e
#
_cell.length_a   1.000
_cell.length_b   1.000
_cell.length_c   1.000
_cell.angle_alpha   90.00
_cell.angle_beta   90.00
_cell.angle_gamma   90.00
#
_symmetry.space_group_name_H-M   'P 1'
#
loop_
_entity.id
_entity.type
_entity.pdbx_description
1 polymer ?
#
loop_
_entity_poly.entity_id
_entity_poly.type
_entity_poly.pdbx_seq_one_letter_code
_entity_poly.pdbx_strand_id
1 'polypeptide(L)'
;MEENKTILLVDDDLTLREMYEERLKSEGFTIVQASNGEEALSKAKDIKPNLILLDIMMPKINGFDVLKGLKADSELKDIPVIILTALIQDVDRVQGDKLGATDYIVKSETMPGEVITKIRNAIGQK
;
A
#
# COMPACT_ATOMS: atom_id res chain seq x y z
N MET A 1 20.39 1.11 16.05
CA MET A 1 19.79 2.09 15.15
C MET A 1 18.83 1.39 14.21
N GLU A 2 17.61 1.87 14.14
CA GLU A 2 16.62 1.27 13.27
C GLU A 2 16.87 1.65 11.82
N GLU A 3 16.70 0.70 10.93
CA GLU A 3 16.76 0.97 9.52
C GLU A 3 15.47 1.67 9.08
N ASN A 4 15.61 2.61 8.18
CA ASN A 4 14.44 3.24 7.58
C ASN A 4 13.71 2.23 6.70
N LYS A 5 12.42 2.11 6.92
CA LYS A 5 11.58 1.24 6.09
C LYS A 5 11.03 2.04 4.94
N THR A 6 10.99 1.43 3.76
CA THR A 6 10.49 2.07 2.55
C THR A 6 9.08 1.60 2.27
N ILE A 7 8.19 2.56 2.05
CA ILE A 7 6.79 2.29 1.71
C ILE A 7 6.53 2.82 0.31
N LEU A 8 5.97 1.96 -0.53
CA LEU A 8 5.49 2.38 -1.85
C LEU A 8 4.02 2.76 -1.69
N LEU A 9 3.71 4.02 -1.94
CA LEU A 9 2.37 4.56 -1.82
C LEU A 9 1.75 4.72 -3.20
N VAL A 10 0.72 3.94 -3.48
CA VAL A 10 0.06 3.89 -4.79
C VAL A 10 -1.34 4.47 -4.68
N ASP A 11 -1.56 5.61 -5.30
CA ASP A 11 -2.86 6.29 -5.32
C ASP A 11 -2.85 7.25 -6.51
N ASP A 12 -3.98 7.40 -7.20
CA ASP A 12 -4.07 8.33 -8.33
C ASP A 12 -4.34 9.77 -7.88
N ASP A 13 -4.67 9.99 -6.62
CA ASP A 13 -4.94 11.33 -6.07
C ASP A 13 -3.67 11.93 -5.50
N LEU A 14 -3.14 12.95 -6.19
CA LEU A 14 -1.88 13.61 -5.78
C LEU A 14 -1.98 14.22 -4.38
N THR A 15 -3.08 14.89 -4.07
CA THR A 15 -3.26 15.54 -2.77
C THR A 15 -3.20 14.52 -1.64
N LEU A 16 -3.85 13.39 -1.84
CA LEU A 16 -3.88 12.33 -0.86
C LEU A 16 -2.50 11.70 -0.69
N ARG A 17 -1.78 11.46 -1.81
CA ARG A 17 -0.42 10.94 -1.73
C ARG A 17 0.50 11.87 -0.93
N GLU A 18 0.41 13.17 -1.17
CA GLU A 18 1.23 14.15 -0.45
C GLU A 18 0.91 14.16 1.04
N MET A 19 -0.37 14.08 1.40
CA MET A 19 -0.80 14.06 2.80
C MET A 19 -0.25 12.82 3.52
N TYR A 20 -0.39 11.65 2.92
CA TYR A 20 0.13 10.42 3.50
C TYR A 20 1.66 10.41 3.55
N GLU A 21 2.30 10.91 2.49
CA GLU A 21 3.77 11.00 2.47
C GLU A 21 4.29 11.84 3.63
N GLU A 22 3.71 13.03 3.82
CA GLU A 22 4.13 13.91 4.90
C GLU A 22 3.97 13.23 6.26
N ARG A 23 2.82 12.62 6.48
CA ARG A 23 2.55 11.96 7.76
C ARG A 23 3.49 10.78 8.01
N LEU A 24 3.69 9.95 7.00
CA LEU A 24 4.53 8.77 7.14
C LEU A 24 6.01 9.12 7.26
N LYS A 25 6.45 10.16 6.57
CA LYS A 25 7.83 10.65 6.72
C LYS A 25 8.08 11.13 8.15
N SER A 26 7.08 11.78 8.76
CA SER A 26 7.23 12.25 10.13
C SER A 26 7.39 11.11 11.13
N GLU A 27 6.97 9.90 10.75
CA GLU A 27 7.13 8.69 11.57
C GLU A 27 8.40 7.91 11.23
N GLY A 28 9.25 8.43 10.36
CA GLY A 28 10.53 7.81 10.05
C GLY A 28 10.56 6.92 8.82
N PHE A 29 9.48 6.87 8.05
CA PHE A 29 9.45 6.03 6.85
C PHE A 29 9.99 6.79 5.64
N THR A 30 10.59 6.04 4.72
CA THR A 30 10.96 6.57 3.39
C THR A 30 9.81 6.25 2.44
N ILE A 31 9.31 7.26 1.73
CA ILE A 31 8.14 7.11 0.88
C ILE A 31 8.52 7.26 -0.58
N VAL A 32 8.06 6.29 -1.39
CA VAL A 32 8.13 6.37 -2.85
C VAL A 32 6.70 6.35 -3.35
N GLN A 33 6.36 7.23 -4.27
CA GLN A 33 4.99 7.35 -4.78
C GLN A 33 4.84 6.74 -6.16
N ALA A 34 3.67 6.18 -6.42
CA ALA A 34 3.25 5.74 -7.74
C ALA A 34 1.83 6.23 -7.98
N SER A 35 1.54 6.70 -9.17
CA SER A 35 0.24 7.29 -9.50
C SER A 35 -0.69 6.35 -10.25
N ASN A 36 -0.21 5.17 -10.64
CA ASN A 36 -1.01 4.19 -11.36
C ASN A 36 -0.41 2.78 -11.18
N GLY A 37 -1.12 1.78 -11.69
CA GLY A 37 -0.73 0.38 -11.49
C GLY A 37 0.56 -0.01 -12.20
N GLU A 38 0.79 0.48 -13.41
CA GLU A 38 2.01 0.17 -14.14
C GLU A 38 3.25 0.72 -13.42
N GLU A 39 3.14 1.97 -12.99
CA GLU A 39 4.21 2.62 -12.23
C GLU A 39 4.46 1.87 -10.91
N ALA A 40 3.38 1.43 -10.26
CA ALA A 40 3.49 0.68 -9.01
C ALA A 40 4.28 -0.61 -9.19
N LEU A 41 3.95 -1.39 -10.22
CA LEU A 41 4.64 -2.66 -10.46
C LEU A 41 6.11 -2.43 -10.82
N SER A 42 6.38 -1.42 -11.67
CA SER A 42 7.73 -1.09 -12.07
C SER A 42 8.59 -0.66 -10.87
N LYS A 43 8.06 0.24 -10.05
CA LYS A 43 8.80 0.73 -8.88
C LYS A 43 8.98 -0.34 -7.82
N ALA A 44 7.96 -1.20 -7.61
CA ALA A 44 8.09 -2.29 -6.67
C ALA A 44 9.24 -3.22 -7.06
N LYS A 45 9.37 -3.50 -8.35
CA LYS A 45 10.45 -4.34 -8.87
C LYS A 45 11.82 -3.70 -8.64
N ASP A 46 11.91 -2.38 -8.88
CA ASP A 46 13.18 -1.65 -8.77
C ASP A 46 13.63 -1.47 -7.32
N ILE A 47 12.73 -1.08 -6.43
CA ILE A 47 13.11 -0.71 -5.06
C ILE A 47 12.84 -1.78 -4.02
N LYS A 48 11.98 -2.75 -4.32
CA LYS A 48 11.56 -3.79 -3.38
C LYS A 48 11.23 -3.21 -2.01
N PRO A 49 10.11 -2.46 -1.90
CA PRO A 49 9.77 -1.78 -0.66
C PRO A 49 9.45 -2.76 0.46
N ASN A 50 9.44 -2.27 1.69
CA ASN A 50 9.09 -3.08 2.84
C ASN A 50 7.58 -3.27 2.97
N LEU A 51 6.80 -2.36 2.37
CA LEU A 51 5.34 -2.42 2.41
C LEU A 51 4.79 -1.60 1.25
N ILE A 52 3.62 -2.00 0.76
CA ILE A 52 2.91 -1.27 -0.30
C ILE A 52 1.53 -0.87 0.23
N LEU A 53 1.25 0.44 0.18
CA LEU A 53 -0.11 0.96 0.38
C LEU A 53 -0.71 1.12 -0.99
N LEU A 54 -1.81 0.42 -1.26
CA LEU A 54 -2.33 0.25 -2.60
C LEU A 54 -3.80 0.64 -2.70
N ASP A 55 -4.09 1.71 -3.45
CA ASP A 55 -5.46 2.09 -3.76
C ASP A 55 -6.02 1.10 -4.79
N ILE A 56 -7.24 0.62 -4.57
CA ILE A 56 -7.89 -0.30 -5.50
C ILE A 56 -8.74 0.42 -6.55
N MET A 57 -9.07 1.69 -6.33
CA MET A 57 -9.93 2.47 -7.23
C MET A 57 -9.08 3.38 -8.11
N MET A 58 -8.39 2.78 -9.09
CA MET A 58 -7.54 3.53 -10.01
C MET A 58 -7.94 3.28 -11.46
N PRO A 59 -7.72 4.26 -12.35
CA PRO A 59 -8.00 4.06 -13.77
C PRO A 59 -7.02 3.07 -14.42
N LYS A 60 -7.39 2.48 -15.52
CA LYS A 60 -6.63 1.52 -16.34
C LYS A 60 -6.43 0.19 -15.63
N ILE A 61 -5.47 0.12 -14.74
CA ILE A 61 -5.18 -1.10 -13.96
C ILE A 61 -5.61 -0.82 -12.51
N ASN A 62 -6.64 -1.53 -12.05
CA ASN A 62 -7.10 -1.34 -10.68
C ASN A 62 -6.17 -2.02 -9.68
N GLY A 63 -6.35 -1.70 -8.39
CA GLY A 63 -5.49 -2.21 -7.35
C GLY A 63 -5.47 -3.73 -7.21
N PHE A 64 -6.58 -4.40 -7.50
CA PHE A 64 -6.61 -5.85 -7.44
C PHE A 64 -5.72 -6.48 -8.51
N ASP A 65 -5.66 -5.88 -9.70
CA ASP A 65 -4.77 -6.35 -10.77
C ASP A 65 -3.30 -6.14 -10.38
N VAL A 66 -3.00 -5.02 -9.74
CA VAL A 66 -1.65 -4.77 -9.21
C VAL A 66 -1.29 -5.81 -8.17
N LEU A 67 -2.22 -6.12 -7.26
CA LEU A 67 -2.00 -7.12 -6.22
C LEU A 67 -1.72 -8.50 -6.83
N LYS A 68 -2.49 -8.88 -7.85
CA LYS A 68 -2.23 -10.13 -8.58
C LYS A 68 -0.83 -10.16 -9.17
N GLY A 69 -0.41 -9.05 -9.79
CA GLY A 69 0.93 -8.96 -10.37
C GLY A 69 2.03 -9.09 -9.34
N LEU A 70 1.84 -8.45 -8.18
CA LEU A 70 2.80 -8.52 -7.09
C LEU A 70 2.92 -9.95 -6.55
N LYS A 71 1.79 -10.61 -6.33
CA LYS A 71 1.79 -11.96 -5.76
C LYS A 71 2.26 -13.02 -6.75
N ALA A 72 2.20 -12.73 -8.03
CA ALA A 72 2.71 -13.64 -9.08
C ALA A 72 4.23 -13.54 -9.26
N ASP A 73 4.87 -12.52 -8.71
CA ASP A 73 6.32 -12.30 -8.84
C ASP A 73 7.03 -12.90 -7.63
N SER A 74 7.95 -13.82 -7.85
CA SER A 74 8.66 -14.50 -6.77
C SER A 74 9.48 -13.57 -5.88
N GLU A 75 9.89 -12.42 -6.40
CA GLU A 75 10.66 -11.43 -5.64
C GLU A 75 9.76 -10.48 -4.84
N LEU A 76 8.49 -10.35 -5.21
CA LEU A 76 7.58 -9.35 -4.64
C LEU A 76 6.46 -9.95 -3.80
N LYS A 77 6.18 -11.23 -3.97
CA LYS A 77 5.01 -11.88 -3.35
C LYS A 77 4.97 -11.81 -1.83
N ASP A 78 6.12 -11.70 -1.19
CA ASP A 78 6.19 -11.68 0.28
C ASP A 78 6.12 -10.27 0.86
N ILE A 79 6.11 -9.23 0.02
CA ILE A 79 5.97 -7.85 0.50
C ILE A 79 4.53 -7.64 0.97
N PRO A 80 4.33 -7.20 2.22
CA PRO A 80 2.97 -6.96 2.71
C PRO A 80 2.29 -5.83 1.94
N VAL A 81 1.02 -6.02 1.61
CA VAL A 81 0.20 -5.05 0.88
C VAL A 81 -1.00 -4.70 1.72
N ILE A 82 -1.16 -3.41 2.02
CA ILE A 82 -2.34 -2.89 2.69
C ILE A 82 -3.17 -2.16 1.64
N ILE A 83 -4.43 -2.56 1.49
CA ILE A 83 -5.35 -1.92 0.56
C ILE A 83 -5.84 -0.61 1.17
N LEU A 84 -5.71 0.47 0.41
CA LEU A 84 -6.12 1.81 0.80
C LEU A 84 -7.25 2.23 -0.12
N THR A 85 -8.44 2.50 0.44
CA THR A 85 -9.60 2.79 -0.40
C THR A 85 -10.56 3.76 0.29
N ALA A 86 -11.32 4.51 -0.54
CA ALA A 86 -12.34 5.42 -0.02
C ALA A 86 -13.55 4.67 0.52
N LEU A 87 -13.84 3.51 -0.03
CA LEU A 87 -14.98 2.70 0.37
C LEU A 87 -14.68 1.23 0.10
N ILE A 88 -14.88 0.40 1.10
CA ILE A 88 -14.71 -1.04 0.92
C ILE A 88 -16.02 -1.75 1.24
N GLN A 89 -16.37 -2.71 0.39
CA GLN A 89 -17.53 -3.56 0.58
C GLN A 89 -17.06 -4.98 0.90
N ASP A 90 -17.95 -5.81 1.42
CA ASP A 90 -17.60 -7.18 1.81
C ASP A 90 -16.98 -7.96 0.65
N VAL A 91 -17.53 -7.78 -0.55
CA VAL A 91 -17.02 -8.48 -1.74
C VAL A 91 -15.57 -8.07 -2.04
N ASP A 92 -15.22 -6.82 -1.79
CA ASP A 92 -13.85 -6.33 -2.00
C ASP A 92 -12.89 -6.95 -0.98
N ARG A 93 -13.33 -7.10 0.26
CA ARG A 93 -12.52 -7.76 1.29
C ARG A 93 -12.26 -9.22 0.95
N VAL A 94 -13.29 -9.92 0.50
CA VAL A 94 -13.15 -11.32 0.11
C VAL A 94 -12.15 -11.45 -1.03
N GLN A 95 -12.25 -10.59 -2.03
CA GLN A 95 -11.32 -10.60 -3.16
C GLN A 95 -9.90 -10.28 -2.73
N GLY A 96 -9.72 -9.25 -1.92
CA GLY A 96 -8.39 -8.87 -1.41
C GLY A 96 -7.77 -9.99 -0.59
N ASP A 97 -8.54 -10.63 0.28
CA ASP A 97 -8.06 -11.74 1.10
C ASP A 97 -7.61 -12.91 0.22
N LYS A 98 -8.38 -13.24 -0.80
CA LYS A 98 -8.03 -14.31 -1.75
C LYS A 98 -6.74 -13.99 -2.50
N LEU A 99 -6.49 -12.72 -2.78
CA LEU A 99 -5.30 -12.28 -3.50
C LEU A 99 -4.11 -12.03 -2.57
N GLY A 100 -4.29 -12.17 -1.27
CA GLY A 100 -3.19 -12.09 -0.31
C GLY A 100 -2.92 -10.73 0.29
N ALA A 101 -3.93 -9.84 0.31
CA ALA A 101 -3.79 -8.55 1.00
C ALA A 101 -3.58 -8.78 2.50
N THR A 102 -2.69 -8.00 3.10
CA THR A 102 -2.37 -8.13 4.51
C THR A 102 -3.40 -7.43 5.41
N ASP A 103 -3.89 -6.27 4.99
CA ASP A 103 -4.84 -5.48 5.76
C ASP A 103 -5.53 -4.46 4.85
N TYR A 104 -6.44 -3.70 5.42
CA TYR A 104 -7.23 -2.69 4.70
C TYR A 104 -7.27 -1.39 5.50
N ILE A 105 -7.28 -0.28 4.78
CA ILE A 105 -7.49 1.05 5.36
C ILE A 105 -8.60 1.71 4.56
N VAL A 106 -9.69 2.08 5.24
CA VAL A 106 -10.78 2.86 4.62
C VAL A 106 -10.50 4.32 4.90
N LYS A 107 -10.20 5.09 3.86
CA LYS A 107 -9.71 6.47 3.97
C LYS A 107 -10.57 7.37 4.85
N SER A 108 -11.90 7.23 4.78
CA SER A 108 -12.83 8.07 5.52
C SER A 108 -13.07 7.61 6.96
N GLU A 109 -12.67 6.40 7.31
CA GLU A 109 -12.97 5.80 8.60
C GLU A 109 -11.74 5.54 9.47
N THR A 110 -10.56 5.55 8.86
CA THR A 110 -9.33 5.19 9.58
C THR A 110 -8.60 6.45 10.03
N MET A 111 -8.36 6.55 11.33
CA MET A 111 -7.61 7.67 11.90
C MET A 111 -6.13 7.56 11.56
N PRO A 112 -5.40 8.68 11.44
CA PRO A 112 -3.98 8.64 11.09
C PRO A 112 -3.13 7.75 11.99
N GLY A 113 -3.41 7.71 13.29
CA GLY A 113 -2.69 6.83 14.20
C GLY A 113 -2.91 5.36 13.92
N GLU A 114 -4.12 5.00 13.47
CA GLU A 114 -4.44 3.62 13.09
C GLU A 114 -3.69 3.20 11.84
N VAL A 115 -3.54 4.13 10.88
CA VAL A 115 -2.76 3.86 9.66
C VAL A 115 -1.33 3.48 10.03
N ILE A 116 -0.71 4.26 10.89
CA ILE A 116 0.67 4.00 11.34
C ILE A 116 0.76 2.64 12.05
N THR A 117 -0.20 2.35 12.92
CA THR A 117 -0.23 1.08 13.65
C THR A 117 -0.35 -0.12 12.71
N LYS A 118 -1.25 -0.03 11.73
CA LYS A 118 -1.42 -1.10 10.74
C LYS A 118 -0.15 -1.32 9.92
N ILE A 119 0.52 -0.24 9.53
CA ILE A 119 1.77 -0.33 8.78
C ILE A 119 2.85 -1.02 9.62
N ARG A 120 3.02 -0.60 10.86
CA ARG A 120 4.05 -1.18 11.74
C ARG A 120 3.78 -2.65 12.01
N ASN A 121 2.53 -3.02 12.22
CA ASN A 121 2.17 -4.42 12.43
C ASN A 121 2.48 -5.26 11.19
N ALA A 122 2.19 -4.73 10.01
CA ALA A 122 2.39 -5.45 8.75
C ALA A 122 3.87 -5.70 8.45
N ILE A 123 4.75 -4.77 8.80
CA ILE A 123 6.20 -4.92 8.57
C ILE A 123 6.93 -5.51 9.77
N GLY A 124 6.20 -5.94 10.79
CA GLY A 124 6.78 -6.60 11.96
C GLY A 124 7.40 -5.69 13.00
N GLN A 125 7.18 -4.39 12.92
CA GLN A 125 7.62 -3.44 13.95
C GLN A 125 6.59 -3.37 15.06
N LYS A 126 7.06 -3.19 16.26
CA LYS A 126 6.19 -3.07 17.44
C LYS A 126 6.31 -1.70 18.08
#